data_b859c60d31a5e1b843ef681eefa3a374
#
_entry.id   b859c60d31a5e1b843ef681eefa3a374
#
_cell.length_a   1.000
_cell.length_b   1.000
_cell.length_c   1.000
_cell.angle_alpha   90.00
_cell.angle_beta   90.00
_cell.angle_gamma   90.00
#
_symmetry.space_group_name_H-M   'P 1'
#
loop_
_entity.id
_entity.type
_entity.pdbx_description
1 polymer ?
#
loop_
_entity_poly.entity_id
_entity_poly.type
_entity_poly.pdbx_seq_one_letter_code
_entity_poly.pdbx_strand_id
1 'polypeptide(L)'
;MTLGRRLAVFAALSCASLAATAGLLYWHDRPALTVRAVAHQWWWEFQYPELGITTRNALDVPADEVVRLEVTSADVVHTLWIPGMREPAIAAPGGSSPIALRFRAGTSVGTCDASCGCGSRCMSFRIRARPRKRFERWAALARPPSLAAARPADAAPPPCAEPAAD
;
A
#
# COMPACT_ATOMS: atom_id res chain seq x y z
N MET A 1 -52.22 -20.70 10.23
CA MET A 1 -50.80 -20.94 9.78
C MET A 1 -50.27 -22.12 10.54
N THR A 2 -49.87 -23.19 9.85
CA THR A 2 -49.34 -24.42 10.47
C THR A 2 -47.97 -24.15 11.06
N LEU A 3 -47.61 -24.83 12.15
CA LEU A 3 -46.32 -24.73 12.84
C LEU A 3 -45.11 -24.84 11.86
N GLY A 4 -45.19 -25.70 10.85
CA GLY A 4 -44.20 -25.87 9.81
C GLY A 4 -43.93 -24.60 8.98
N ARG A 5 -44.98 -23.83 8.65
CA ARG A 5 -44.81 -22.53 7.93
C ARG A 5 -44.12 -21.47 8.77
N ARG A 6 -44.36 -21.46 10.09
CA ARG A 6 -43.70 -20.54 11.01
C ARG A 6 -42.21 -20.88 11.15
N LEU A 7 -41.87 -22.16 11.30
CA LEU A 7 -40.47 -22.63 11.36
C LEU A 7 -39.69 -22.34 10.09
N ALA A 8 -40.31 -22.55 8.91
CA ALA A 8 -39.68 -22.23 7.63
C ALA A 8 -39.39 -20.72 7.46
N VAL A 9 -40.30 -19.86 7.92
CA VAL A 9 -40.11 -18.40 7.87
C VAL A 9 -38.99 -17.95 8.80
N PHE A 10 -38.89 -18.49 10.02
CA PHE A 10 -37.81 -18.19 10.94
C PHE A 10 -36.45 -18.68 10.41
N ALA A 11 -36.36 -19.87 9.83
CA ALA A 11 -35.17 -20.37 9.20
C ALA A 11 -34.71 -19.49 8.01
N ALA A 12 -35.62 -19.07 7.16
CA ALA A 12 -35.31 -18.19 6.04
C ALA A 12 -34.82 -16.81 6.49
N LEU A 13 -35.43 -16.21 7.52
CA LEU A 13 -35.03 -14.93 8.07
C LEU A 13 -33.63 -15.00 8.74
N SER A 14 -33.32 -16.09 9.46
CA SER A 14 -32.01 -16.29 10.07
C SER A 14 -30.93 -16.51 9.01
N CYS A 15 -31.18 -17.28 7.95
CA CYS A 15 -30.25 -17.42 6.84
C CYS A 15 -30.01 -16.09 6.09
N ALA A 16 -31.05 -15.30 5.87
CA ALA A 16 -30.93 -14.00 5.22
C ALA A 16 -30.11 -13.01 6.07
N SER A 17 -30.31 -13.00 7.39
CA SER A 17 -29.52 -12.15 8.29
C SER A 17 -28.04 -12.56 8.35
N LEU A 18 -27.74 -13.86 8.40
CA LEU A 18 -26.37 -14.38 8.33
C LEU A 18 -25.69 -14.03 7.00
N ALA A 19 -26.38 -14.16 5.88
CA ALA A 19 -25.84 -13.79 4.57
C ALA A 19 -25.59 -12.27 4.47
N ALA A 20 -26.49 -11.44 5.01
CA ALA A 20 -26.32 -10.00 5.03
C ALA A 20 -25.14 -9.57 5.91
N THR A 21 -24.98 -10.16 7.10
CA THR A 21 -23.83 -9.86 7.98
C THR A 21 -22.52 -10.34 7.38
N ALA A 22 -22.48 -11.53 6.79
CA ALA A 22 -21.29 -12.04 6.09
C ALA A 22 -20.92 -11.15 4.88
N GLY A 23 -21.91 -10.69 4.12
CA GLY A 23 -21.72 -9.74 3.04
C GLY A 23 -21.15 -8.42 3.54
N LEU A 24 -21.69 -7.88 4.63
CA LEU A 24 -21.21 -6.62 5.22
C LEU A 24 -19.74 -6.72 5.71
N LEU A 25 -19.38 -7.82 6.36
CA LEU A 25 -18.01 -8.09 6.80
C LEU A 25 -17.06 -8.24 5.60
N TYR A 26 -17.48 -8.95 4.56
CA TYR A 26 -16.69 -9.12 3.34
C TYR A 26 -16.41 -7.79 2.62
N TRP A 27 -17.40 -6.87 2.58
CA TRP A 27 -17.21 -5.54 2.01
C TRP A 27 -16.33 -4.64 2.87
N HIS A 28 -16.37 -4.81 4.20
CA HIS A 28 -15.59 -4.00 5.13
C HIS A 28 -14.08 -4.26 5.04
N ASP A 29 -13.68 -5.47 4.69
CA ASP A 29 -12.27 -5.89 4.62
C ASP A 29 -11.66 -5.79 3.22
N ARG A 30 -12.42 -5.37 2.23
CA ARG A 30 -11.86 -5.12 0.89
C ARG A 30 -10.90 -3.95 0.93
N PRO A 31 -9.69 -4.10 0.36
CA PRO A 31 -8.78 -2.97 0.26
C PRO A 31 -9.39 -1.90 -0.65
N ALA A 32 -9.36 -0.67 -0.19
CA ALA A 32 -9.81 0.49 -0.96
C ALA A 32 -8.80 0.89 -2.05
N LEU A 33 -7.57 0.40 -1.93
CA LEU A 33 -6.46 0.67 -2.82
C LEU A 33 -5.44 -0.46 -2.73
N THR A 34 -4.92 -0.91 -3.88
CA THR A 34 -3.75 -1.78 -3.95
C THR A 34 -2.56 -0.99 -4.51
N VAL A 35 -1.42 -1.06 -3.82
CA VAL A 35 -0.16 -0.43 -4.25
C VAL A 35 0.94 -1.48 -4.24
N ARG A 36 1.68 -1.58 -5.33
CA ARG A 36 2.89 -2.39 -5.38
C ARG A 36 4.09 -1.56 -4.95
N ALA A 37 4.74 -1.96 -3.87
CA ALA A 37 5.95 -1.32 -3.35
C ALA A 37 7.17 -2.12 -3.80
N VAL A 38 7.96 -1.56 -4.71
CA VAL A 38 9.15 -2.20 -5.27
C VAL A 38 10.38 -1.52 -4.68
N ALA A 39 11.21 -2.28 -4.00
CA ALA A 39 12.49 -1.82 -3.48
C ALA A 39 13.56 -1.86 -4.58
N HIS A 40 14.37 -0.83 -4.62
CA HIS A 40 15.59 -0.72 -5.43
C HIS A 40 16.75 -0.23 -4.55
N GLN A 41 17.96 -0.48 -4.93
CA GLN A 41 19.14 0.13 -4.32
C GLN A 41 19.32 1.55 -4.89
N TRP A 42 19.01 2.66 -4.19
CA TRP A 42 18.63 2.81 -2.79
C TRP A 42 17.36 3.68 -2.71
N TRP A 43 16.24 3.21 -3.24
CA TRP A 43 15.00 3.97 -3.31
C TRP A 43 13.78 3.04 -3.40
N TRP A 44 12.58 3.60 -3.16
CA TRP A 44 11.32 2.90 -3.27
C TRP A 44 10.50 3.37 -4.46
N GLU A 45 9.96 2.44 -5.22
CA GLU A 45 8.96 2.68 -6.25
C GLU A 45 7.58 2.25 -5.74
N PHE A 46 6.59 3.12 -5.89
CA PHE A 46 5.20 2.80 -5.57
C PHE A 46 4.37 2.86 -6.83
N GLN A 47 3.91 1.72 -7.27
CA GLN A 47 3.05 1.55 -8.44
C GLN A 47 1.60 1.43 -7.97
N TYR A 48 0.69 2.14 -8.63
CA TYR A 48 -0.75 2.13 -8.40
C TYR A 48 -1.42 1.55 -9.64
N PRO A 49 -1.55 0.21 -9.78
CA PRO A 49 -1.99 -0.42 -11.03
C PRO A 49 -3.36 0.05 -11.50
N GLU A 50 -4.30 0.22 -10.57
CA GLU A 50 -5.67 0.65 -10.87
C GLU A 50 -5.75 2.11 -11.34
N LEU A 51 -4.75 2.93 -11.01
CA LEU A 51 -4.71 4.36 -11.33
C LEU A 51 -3.75 4.67 -12.49
N GLY A 52 -2.88 3.74 -12.86
CA GLY A 52 -1.82 3.97 -13.85
C GLY A 52 -0.77 4.98 -13.39
N ILE A 53 -0.51 5.06 -12.08
CA ILE A 53 0.42 6.01 -11.48
C ILE A 53 1.64 5.24 -10.96
N THR A 54 2.82 5.84 -11.08
CA THR A 54 4.04 5.39 -10.42
C THR A 54 4.72 6.57 -9.75
N THR A 55 5.17 6.39 -8.51
CA THR A 55 5.84 7.42 -7.74
C THR A 55 7.16 6.91 -7.19
N ARG A 56 8.08 7.81 -6.90
CA ARG A 56 9.38 7.51 -6.33
C ARG A 56 9.52 8.11 -4.94
N ASN A 57 9.89 7.29 -3.94
CA ASN A 57 10.07 7.68 -2.54
C ASN A 57 8.87 8.46 -1.96
N ALA A 58 7.68 8.27 -2.52
CA ALA A 58 6.45 8.94 -2.09
C ALA A 58 5.26 7.98 -2.19
N LEU A 59 4.70 7.61 -1.06
CA LEU A 59 3.49 6.80 -0.93
C LEU A 59 2.31 7.71 -0.59
N ASP A 60 1.41 7.92 -1.54
CA ASP A 60 0.16 8.64 -1.33
C ASP A 60 -0.99 7.63 -1.19
N VAL A 61 -1.76 7.72 -0.13
CA VAL A 61 -2.83 6.77 0.20
C VAL A 61 -4.08 7.48 0.74
N PRO A 62 -5.27 6.88 0.60
CA PRO A 62 -6.45 7.36 1.31
C PRO A 62 -6.29 7.10 2.82
N ALA A 63 -6.65 8.10 3.63
CA ALA A 63 -6.63 7.99 5.08
C ALA A 63 -7.81 7.17 5.58
N ASP A 64 -7.60 6.44 6.70
CA ASP A 64 -8.61 5.69 7.44
C ASP A 64 -9.28 4.55 6.64
N GLU A 65 -8.70 4.18 5.51
CA GLU A 65 -9.13 3.07 4.66
C GLU A 65 -8.09 1.95 4.62
N VAL A 66 -8.51 0.74 4.27
CA VAL A 66 -7.59 -0.39 4.11
C VAL A 66 -6.82 -0.25 2.81
N VAL A 67 -5.51 -0.15 2.91
CA VAL A 67 -4.59 -0.15 1.77
C VAL A 67 -3.81 -1.47 1.78
N ARG A 68 -3.82 -2.18 0.67
CA ARG A 68 -2.99 -3.36 0.44
C ARG A 68 -1.69 -2.94 -0.20
N LEU A 69 -0.57 -3.25 0.44
CA LEU A 69 0.75 -3.11 -0.16
C LEU A 69 1.26 -4.50 -0.56
N GLU A 70 1.69 -4.63 -1.81
CA GLU A 70 2.40 -5.80 -2.33
C GLU A 70 3.88 -5.47 -2.40
N VAL A 71 4.61 -5.93 -1.39
CA VAL A 71 6.02 -5.56 -1.18
C VAL A 71 6.92 -6.55 -1.90
N THR A 72 7.80 -6.06 -2.77
CA THR A 72 8.75 -6.86 -3.54
C THR A 72 10.07 -6.07 -3.74
N SER A 73 11.06 -6.69 -4.35
CA SER A 73 12.33 -6.05 -4.70
C SER A 73 12.71 -6.31 -6.16
N ALA A 74 13.40 -5.38 -6.77
CA ALA A 74 13.97 -5.48 -8.11
C ALA A 74 15.42 -6.01 -8.10
N ASP A 75 16.10 -5.97 -6.97
CA ASP A 75 17.53 -6.27 -6.89
C ASP A 75 17.88 -7.21 -5.70
N VAL A 76 18.15 -6.68 -4.52
CA VAL A 76 18.51 -7.45 -3.33
C VAL A 76 17.35 -7.50 -2.32
N VAL A 77 17.51 -8.23 -1.23
CA VAL A 77 16.50 -8.27 -0.16
C VAL A 77 16.55 -6.96 0.62
N HIS A 78 15.38 -6.33 0.75
CA HIS A 78 15.13 -5.15 1.57
C HIS A 78 14.06 -5.45 2.62
N THR A 79 13.87 -4.53 3.55
CA THR A 79 12.72 -4.56 4.47
C THR A 79 11.99 -3.23 4.44
N LEU A 80 10.69 -3.29 4.33
CA LEU A 80 9.83 -2.10 4.39
C LEU A 80 9.29 -1.96 5.81
N TRP A 81 9.58 -0.83 6.43
CA TRP A 81 9.00 -0.48 7.71
C TRP A 81 8.21 0.82 7.62
N ILE A 82 7.01 0.80 8.15
CA ILE A 82 6.07 1.93 8.23
C ILE A 82 5.68 2.12 9.68
N PRO A 83 5.62 3.36 10.21
CA PRO A 83 5.16 3.61 11.58
C PRO A 83 3.82 2.95 11.88
N GLY A 84 3.77 2.17 12.96
CA GLY A 84 2.59 1.40 13.37
C GLY A 84 2.60 -0.07 12.95
N MET A 85 3.54 -0.52 12.13
CA MET A 85 3.78 -1.94 11.89
C MET A 85 4.43 -2.60 13.11
N ARG A 86 4.06 -3.85 13.40
CA ARG A 86 4.70 -4.65 14.45
C ARG A 86 6.02 -5.22 13.98
N GLU A 87 6.09 -5.64 12.72
CA GLU A 87 7.25 -6.27 12.09
C GLU A 87 7.44 -5.68 10.69
N PRO A 88 8.71 -5.52 10.23
CA PRO A 88 8.99 -5.11 8.87
C PRO A 88 8.50 -6.14 7.85
N ALA A 89 8.06 -5.69 6.68
CA ALA A 89 7.74 -6.57 5.57
C ALA A 89 9.00 -6.84 4.73
N ILE A 90 9.22 -8.09 4.39
CA ILE A 90 10.37 -8.50 3.56
C ILE A 90 10.07 -8.22 2.10
N ALA A 91 10.92 -7.45 1.45
CA ALA A 91 10.95 -7.21 0.01
C ALA A 91 12.04 -8.09 -0.62
N ALA A 92 11.66 -9.20 -1.22
CA ALA A 92 12.59 -10.12 -1.86
C ALA A 92 12.40 -10.12 -3.39
N PRO A 93 13.51 -10.28 -4.16
CA PRO A 93 13.42 -10.48 -5.61
C PRO A 93 12.59 -11.72 -5.96
N GLY A 94 11.69 -11.60 -6.92
CA GLY A 94 10.82 -12.68 -7.37
C GLY A 94 9.73 -13.12 -6.38
N GLY A 95 9.68 -12.51 -5.18
CA GLY A 95 8.65 -12.73 -4.18
C GLY A 95 7.70 -11.53 -4.04
N SER A 96 6.61 -11.73 -3.31
CA SER A 96 5.71 -10.66 -2.91
C SER A 96 5.21 -10.93 -1.50
N SER A 97 5.33 -9.93 -0.62
CA SER A 97 4.82 -9.96 0.75
C SER A 97 3.62 -9.03 0.86
N PRO A 98 2.40 -9.54 0.78
CA PRO A 98 1.20 -8.70 0.89
C PRO A 98 0.97 -8.30 2.35
N ILE A 99 0.76 -7.02 2.59
CA ILE A 99 0.37 -6.46 3.89
C ILE A 99 -0.83 -5.54 3.72
N ALA A 100 -1.67 -5.47 4.72
CA ALA A 100 -2.83 -4.58 4.75
C ALA A 100 -2.69 -3.60 5.92
N LEU A 101 -2.76 -2.31 5.63
CA LEU A 101 -2.55 -1.23 6.61
C LEU A 101 -3.67 -0.19 6.51
N ARG A 102 -3.97 0.46 7.64
CA ARG A 102 -4.77 1.68 7.70
C ARG A 102 -3.88 2.84 8.11
N PHE A 103 -3.90 3.90 7.34
CA PHE A 103 -3.08 5.08 7.59
C PHE A 103 -3.95 6.18 8.18
N ARG A 104 -3.55 6.75 9.31
CA ARG A 104 -4.18 7.95 9.84
C ARG A 104 -3.84 9.14 8.95
N ALA A 105 -4.78 10.07 8.79
CA ALA A 105 -4.56 11.29 8.02
C ALA A 105 -3.32 12.04 8.51
N GLY A 106 -2.43 12.43 7.58
CA GLY A 106 -1.19 13.12 7.91
C GLY A 106 -0.02 12.71 7.03
N THR A 107 1.17 13.11 7.47
CA THR A 107 2.44 12.76 6.83
C THR A 107 3.33 12.01 7.80
N SER A 108 3.97 10.95 7.34
CA SER A 108 4.96 10.17 8.07
C SER A 108 6.07 9.71 7.12
N VAL A 109 7.08 9.05 7.68
CA VAL A 109 8.22 8.53 6.93
C VAL A 109 8.30 7.03 7.15
N GLY A 110 8.39 6.27 6.07
CA GLY A 110 8.76 4.86 6.07
C GLY A 110 10.24 4.69 5.71
N THR A 111 10.81 3.58 6.09
CA THR A 111 12.26 3.31 5.93
C THR A 111 12.52 1.89 5.48
N CYS A 112 13.73 1.63 4.99
CA CYS A 112 14.30 0.30 4.94
C CYS A 112 15.02 0.05 6.27
N ASP A 113 14.68 -1.04 6.95
CA ASP A 113 15.27 -1.42 8.26
C ASP A 113 16.25 -2.60 8.12
N ALA A 114 16.68 -2.92 6.92
CA ALA A 114 17.66 -3.97 6.67
C ALA A 114 19.05 -3.38 6.40
N SER A 115 20.06 -4.17 6.69
CA SER A 115 21.46 -3.88 6.28
C SER A 115 21.65 -4.17 4.78
N CYS A 116 20.91 -3.45 3.92
CA CYS A 116 21.00 -3.59 2.46
C CYS A 116 22.23 -2.87 1.86
N GLY A 117 23.27 -2.66 2.65
CA GLY A 117 24.49 -1.92 2.28
C GLY A 117 24.48 -0.46 2.78
N CYS A 118 25.49 0.31 2.39
CA CYS A 118 25.73 1.67 2.90
C CYS A 118 24.56 2.63 2.70
N GLY A 119 23.77 2.43 1.66
CA GLY A 119 22.63 3.25 1.29
C GLY A 119 21.33 2.98 2.08
N SER A 120 21.29 1.96 2.94
CA SER A 120 20.04 1.56 3.63
C SER A 120 19.49 2.65 4.55
N ARG A 121 20.36 3.42 5.21
CA ARG A 121 19.95 4.55 6.07
C ARG A 121 19.32 5.70 5.30
N CYS A 122 19.61 5.83 4.01
CA CYS A 122 19.08 6.86 3.12
C CYS A 122 17.83 6.41 2.38
N MET A 123 17.47 5.13 2.46
CA MET A 123 16.35 4.54 1.77
C MET A 123 15.03 4.79 2.53
N SER A 124 14.71 6.06 2.67
CA SER A 124 13.45 6.52 3.27
C SER A 124 12.48 6.98 2.20
N PHE A 125 11.19 6.95 2.54
CA PHE A 125 10.13 7.44 1.68
C PHE A 125 9.08 8.19 2.49
N ARG A 126 8.48 9.19 1.86
CA ARG A 126 7.42 9.98 2.47
C ARG A 126 6.08 9.30 2.27
N ILE A 127 5.30 9.20 3.34
CA ILE A 127 3.92 8.71 3.33
C ILE A 127 3.00 9.90 3.50
N ARG A 128 1.98 10.03 2.64
CA ARG A 128 0.95 11.07 2.71
C ARG A 128 -0.42 10.40 2.72
N ALA A 129 -0.99 10.24 3.89
CA ALA A 129 -2.36 9.76 4.06
C ALA A 129 -3.32 10.94 3.96
N ARG A 130 -4.14 10.94 2.91
CA ARG A 130 -5.04 12.05 2.57
C ARG A 130 -6.49 11.65 2.78
N PRO A 131 -7.35 12.56 3.26
CA PRO A 131 -8.80 12.35 3.19
C PRO A 131 -9.22 11.99 1.76
N ARG A 132 -10.20 11.08 1.61
CA ARG A 132 -10.62 10.47 0.33
C ARG A 132 -10.68 11.46 -0.84
N LYS A 133 -11.40 12.56 -0.68
CA LYS A 133 -11.53 13.60 -1.74
C LYS A 133 -10.20 14.22 -2.16
N ARG A 134 -9.26 14.38 -1.22
CA ARG A 134 -7.92 14.90 -1.52
C ARG A 134 -7.04 13.87 -2.20
N PHE A 135 -7.18 12.62 -1.83
CA PHE A 135 -6.51 11.51 -2.52
C PHE A 135 -6.98 11.39 -3.97
N GLU A 136 -8.28 11.39 -4.21
CA GLU A 136 -8.85 11.34 -5.58
C GLU A 136 -8.38 12.51 -6.46
N ARG A 137 -8.32 13.72 -5.89
CA ARG A 137 -7.77 14.90 -6.60
C ARG A 137 -6.29 14.73 -6.93
N TRP A 138 -5.50 14.23 -5.98
CA TRP A 138 -4.09 13.92 -6.23
C TRP A 138 -3.95 12.87 -7.33
N ALA A 139 -4.70 11.78 -7.28
CA ALA A 139 -4.67 10.73 -8.28
C ALA A 139 -5.04 11.23 -9.69
N ALA A 140 -6.02 12.12 -9.80
CA ALA A 140 -6.39 12.75 -11.06
C ALA A 140 -5.26 13.63 -11.65
N LEU A 141 -4.50 14.32 -10.80
CA LEU A 141 -3.37 15.17 -11.21
C LEU A 141 -2.08 14.38 -11.47
N ALA A 142 -1.86 13.29 -10.76
CA ALA A 142 -0.66 12.46 -10.86
C ALA A 142 -0.70 11.47 -12.04
N ARG A 143 -1.89 11.22 -12.61
CA ARG A 143 -2.03 10.35 -13.79
C ARG A 143 -1.33 11.01 -14.98
N PRO A 144 -0.35 10.31 -15.61
CA PRO A 144 0.30 10.86 -16.80
C PRO A 144 -0.74 11.11 -17.91
N PRO A 145 -0.66 12.21 -18.64
CA PRO A 145 -1.48 12.42 -19.83
C PRO A 145 -1.14 11.30 -20.81
N SER A 146 -2.13 10.48 -21.18
CA SER A 146 -2.10 9.35 -22.11
C SER A 146 -0.71 8.89 -22.62
N LEU A 147 -0.45 7.63 -22.68
CA LEU A 147 0.72 6.81 -23.08
C LEU A 147 1.86 7.39 -23.97
N ALA A 148 1.78 8.64 -24.42
CA ALA A 148 2.78 9.28 -25.29
C ALA A 148 3.90 10.03 -24.54
N ALA A 149 3.85 10.16 -23.23
CA ALA A 149 4.81 10.94 -22.45
C ALA A 149 5.32 10.22 -21.19
N ALA A 150 5.65 8.93 -21.31
CA ALA A 150 6.47 8.27 -20.28
C ALA A 150 7.89 8.86 -20.38
N ARG A 151 8.17 9.91 -19.58
CA ARG A 151 9.54 10.33 -19.34
C ARG A 151 10.27 9.17 -18.66
N PRO A 152 11.49 8.81 -19.12
CA PRO A 152 12.30 7.85 -18.41
C PRO A 152 12.44 8.31 -16.96
N ALA A 153 12.29 7.37 -16.02
CA ALA A 153 12.42 7.63 -14.60
C ALA A 153 13.70 8.43 -14.35
N ASP A 154 13.54 9.62 -13.77
CA ASP A 154 14.64 10.52 -13.48
C ASP A 154 15.74 9.75 -12.73
N ALA A 155 17.00 10.03 -13.13
CA ALA A 155 18.20 9.36 -12.68
C ALA A 155 18.21 9.05 -11.18
N ALA A 156 18.82 7.92 -10.81
CA ALA A 156 19.00 7.52 -9.42
C ALA A 156 19.44 8.71 -8.56
N PRO A 157 18.94 8.87 -7.32
CA PRO A 157 19.47 9.87 -6.43
C PRO A 157 20.97 9.60 -6.25
N PRO A 158 21.78 10.64 -6.04
CA PRO A 158 23.20 10.47 -5.78
C PRO A 158 23.37 9.48 -4.62
N PRO A 159 24.40 8.63 -4.65
CA PRO A 159 24.70 7.76 -3.54
C PRO A 159 24.84 8.62 -2.28
N CYS A 160 24.32 8.12 -1.16
CA CYS A 160 24.50 8.80 0.12
C CYS A 160 25.99 9.02 0.32
N ALA A 161 26.42 10.26 0.53
CA ALA A 161 27.78 10.55 0.88
C ALA A 161 28.12 9.78 2.15
N GLU A 162 29.17 8.97 2.14
CA GLU A 162 29.69 8.35 3.35
C GLU A 162 30.01 9.47 4.32
N PRO A 163 29.63 9.34 5.62
CA PRO A 163 30.14 10.26 6.62
C PRO A 163 31.67 10.15 6.58
N ALA A 164 32.33 11.30 6.41
CA ALA A 164 33.79 11.36 6.50
C ALA A 164 34.22 10.68 7.81
N ALA A 165 35.08 9.69 7.69
CA ALA A 165 35.73 9.07 8.87
C ALA A 165 36.66 10.13 9.50
N ASP A 166 36.29 10.61 10.69
CA ASP A 166 37.20 11.35 11.59
C ASP A 166 38.05 10.35 12.36
#